data_feb34375b934a472e9a4bd09d516abe4
#
_entry.id   feb34375b934a472e9a4bd09d516abe4
#
_cell.length_a   1.000
_cell.length_b   1.000
_cell.length_c   1.000
_cell.angle_alpha   90.00
_cell.angle_beta   90.00
_cell.angle_gamma   90.00
#
_symmetry.space_group_name_H-M   'P 1'
#
loop_
_entity.id
_entity.type
_entity.pdbx_description
1 polymer ?
#
loop_
_entity_poly.entity_id
_entity_poly.type
_entity_poly.pdbx_seq_one_letter_code
_entity_poly.pdbx_strand_id
1 'polypeptide(L)'
;MAARTISDQGESPEYLATLAALREQLGELQLPQIAHGRRAIIIFEGPDGAGKKHALKQLAAAFDPCHVAIHPIQHDRRESAEGHWLAPFWRCLPGAGNTAIFYRSWYRRVLDDRLHGRIGDKAVARAFDEINEFEAQQHDYGTLIVKLFFEVTQAVQEQRLSERAANPWWPVIRRDEPVSVGDPGYAGAVEELFANTDTRWSPWRRIDGNDERTAALSALTTIADVWAETMPAEPPHAVGTPTRAA
;
A
#
# COMPACT_ATOMS: atom_id res chain seq x y z
N MET A 1 25.91 17.82 -15.59
CA MET A 1 25.67 17.03 -14.34
C MET A 1 24.88 15.79 -14.73
N ALA A 2 25.52 14.63 -14.80
CA ALA A 2 24.91 13.40 -15.24
C ALA A 2 23.92 12.92 -14.17
N ALA A 3 22.67 12.68 -14.59
CA ALA A 3 21.71 11.95 -13.79
C ALA A 3 22.32 10.57 -13.48
N ARG A 4 22.65 10.31 -12.22
CA ARG A 4 23.00 8.97 -11.76
C ARG A 4 21.73 8.12 -11.95
N THR A 5 21.70 7.40 -13.03
CA THR A 5 20.83 6.23 -13.21
C THR A 5 21.03 5.39 -11.96
N ILE A 6 19.93 5.09 -11.25
CA ILE A 6 19.95 4.17 -10.10
C ILE A 6 20.46 2.86 -10.68
N SER A 7 21.70 2.53 -10.37
CA SER A 7 22.44 1.47 -11.02
C SER A 7 21.87 0.09 -10.63
N ASP A 8 21.57 -0.69 -11.64
CA ASP A 8 21.46 -2.18 -11.61
C ASP A 8 22.75 -2.88 -11.15
N GLN A 9 23.73 -2.14 -10.67
CA GLN A 9 25.04 -2.66 -10.25
C GLN A 9 24.91 -3.28 -8.86
N GLY A 10 24.69 -4.59 -8.82
CA GLY A 10 24.69 -5.41 -7.61
C GLY A 10 23.45 -6.26 -7.39
N GLU A 11 22.51 -6.30 -8.30
CA GLU A 11 21.36 -7.21 -8.22
C GLU A 11 21.72 -8.57 -8.82
N SER A 12 21.36 -9.67 -8.13
CA SER A 12 21.63 -11.00 -8.66
C SER A 12 20.80 -11.25 -9.90
N PRO A 13 21.32 -11.97 -10.92
CA PRO A 13 20.55 -12.34 -12.10
C PRO A 13 19.25 -13.09 -11.77
N GLU A 14 19.27 -13.90 -10.71
CA GLU A 14 18.10 -14.63 -10.24
C GLU A 14 16.99 -13.69 -9.71
N TYR A 15 17.37 -12.70 -8.90
CA TYR A 15 16.44 -11.67 -8.43
C TYR A 15 15.78 -10.93 -9.59
N LEU A 16 16.60 -10.49 -10.56
CA LEU A 16 16.08 -9.76 -11.73
C LEU A 16 15.13 -10.62 -12.58
N ALA A 17 15.45 -11.89 -12.79
CA ALA A 17 14.59 -12.81 -13.53
C ALA A 17 13.26 -13.05 -12.80
N THR A 18 13.29 -13.29 -11.50
CA THR A 18 12.07 -13.47 -10.68
C THR A 18 11.22 -12.22 -10.67
N LEU A 19 11.84 -11.05 -10.51
CA LEU A 19 11.15 -9.77 -10.51
C LEU A 19 10.49 -9.48 -11.88
N ALA A 20 11.19 -9.78 -12.98
CA ALA A 20 10.65 -9.62 -14.33
C ALA A 20 9.41 -10.51 -14.54
N ALA A 21 9.49 -11.78 -14.16
CA ALA A 21 8.36 -12.71 -14.26
C ALA A 21 7.15 -12.26 -13.42
N LEU A 22 7.37 -11.80 -12.18
CA LEU A 22 6.29 -11.28 -11.34
C LEU A 22 5.65 -10.02 -11.90
N ARG A 23 6.42 -9.14 -12.51
CA ARG A 23 5.88 -7.94 -13.17
C ARG A 23 5.03 -8.28 -14.39
N GLU A 24 5.49 -9.22 -15.21
CA GLU A 24 4.72 -9.74 -16.36
C GLU A 24 3.40 -10.35 -15.88
N GLN A 25 3.45 -11.24 -14.90
CA GLN A 25 2.29 -11.87 -14.30
C GLN A 25 1.28 -10.84 -13.75
N LEU A 26 1.74 -9.84 -13.02
CA LEU A 26 0.88 -8.79 -12.47
C LEU A 26 0.23 -7.93 -13.57
N GLY A 27 0.97 -7.64 -14.64
CA GLY A 27 0.42 -6.96 -15.82
C GLY A 27 -0.69 -7.77 -16.49
N GLU A 28 -0.49 -9.06 -16.65
CA GLU A 28 -1.51 -9.96 -17.19
C GLU A 28 -2.74 -10.07 -16.28
N LEU A 29 -2.54 -10.18 -14.96
CA LEU A 29 -3.63 -10.23 -13.97
C LEU A 29 -4.41 -8.92 -13.87
N GLN A 30 -3.83 -7.78 -14.26
CA GLN A 30 -4.55 -6.51 -14.31
C GLN A 30 -5.56 -6.47 -15.47
N LEU A 31 -5.36 -7.19 -16.57
CA LEU A 31 -6.26 -7.16 -17.72
C LEU A 31 -7.69 -7.62 -17.37
N PRO A 32 -7.91 -8.76 -16.69
CA PRO A 32 -9.23 -9.15 -16.20
C PRO A 32 -9.85 -8.10 -15.26
N GLN A 33 -9.06 -7.49 -14.37
CA GLN A 33 -9.55 -6.43 -13.50
C GLN A 33 -10.13 -5.28 -14.30
N ILE A 34 -9.40 -4.79 -15.31
CA ILE A 34 -9.81 -3.68 -16.17
C ILE A 34 -11.06 -4.06 -16.97
N ALA A 35 -11.01 -5.23 -17.65
CA ALA A 35 -12.09 -5.69 -18.53
C ALA A 35 -13.42 -5.89 -17.80
N HIS A 36 -13.39 -6.38 -16.57
CA HIS A 36 -14.57 -6.58 -15.74
C HIS A 36 -14.94 -5.36 -14.88
N GLY A 37 -14.22 -4.26 -14.99
CA GLY A 37 -14.47 -3.05 -14.20
C GLY A 37 -14.29 -3.25 -12.70
N ARG A 38 -13.47 -4.24 -12.27
CA ARG A 38 -13.21 -4.52 -10.85
C ARG A 38 -12.34 -3.43 -10.24
N ARG A 39 -12.62 -3.06 -9.00
CA ARG A 39 -11.85 -2.06 -8.24
C ARG A 39 -10.89 -2.75 -7.31
N ALA A 40 -9.72 -2.14 -7.10
CA ALA A 40 -8.77 -2.65 -6.13
C ALA A 40 -8.13 -1.52 -5.31
N ILE A 41 -7.85 -1.81 -4.06
CA ILE A 41 -7.08 -0.99 -3.14
C ILE A 41 -5.92 -1.81 -2.62
N ILE A 42 -4.70 -1.27 -2.72
CA ILE A 42 -3.50 -1.88 -2.14
C ILE A 42 -2.92 -0.93 -1.10
N ILE A 43 -2.73 -1.43 0.11
CA ILE A 43 -2.23 -0.65 1.25
C ILE A 43 -0.83 -1.11 1.60
N PHE A 44 0.12 -0.16 1.64
CA PHE A 44 1.49 -0.34 2.11
C PHE A 44 1.65 0.34 3.46
N GLU A 45 1.56 -0.44 4.55
CA GLU A 45 1.72 0.04 5.92
C GLU A 45 3.01 -0.49 6.57
N GLY A 46 3.35 0.07 7.72
CA GLY A 46 4.54 -0.26 8.51
C GLY A 46 5.47 0.94 8.72
N PRO A 47 6.52 0.79 9.54
CA PRO A 47 7.41 1.88 9.96
C PRO A 47 8.28 2.40 8.81
N ASP A 48 8.84 3.58 8.99
CA ASP A 48 9.83 4.09 8.05
C ASP A 48 11.06 3.17 8.02
N GLY A 49 11.70 3.07 6.88
CA GLY A 49 12.85 2.16 6.73
C GLY A 49 12.50 0.70 6.42
N ALA A 50 11.23 0.30 6.48
CA ALA A 50 10.81 -1.10 6.28
C ALA A 50 10.77 -1.55 4.80
N GLY A 51 11.33 -0.82 3.84
CA GLY A 51 11.41 -1.26 2.44
C GLY A 51 10.18 -0.99 1.57
N LYS A 52 9.08 -0.47 2.12
CA LYS A 52 7.82 -0.19 1.40
C LYS A 52 8.01 0.53 0.06
N LYS A 53 8.88 1.57 0.03
CA LYS A 53 9.09 2.37 -1.18
C LYS A 53 9.77 1.58 -2.29
N HIS A 54 10.65 0.64 -1.95
CA HIS A 54 11.28 -0.24 -2.91
C HIS A 54 10.22 -1.16 -3.55
N ALA A 55 9.43 -1.86 -2.76
CA ALA A 55 8.35 -2.72 -3.23
C ALA A 55 7.30 -1.94 -4.06
N LEU A 56 6.91 -0.74 -3.61
CA LEU A 56 5.99 0.13 -4.36
C LEU A 56 6.51 0.48 -5.76
N LYS A 57 7.82 0.78 -5.90
CA LYS A 57 8.42 1.06 -7.20
C LYS A 57 8.35 -0.14 -8.14
N GLN A 58 8.58 -1.36 -7.61
CA GLN A 58 8.51 -2.58 -8.40
C GLN A 58 7.07 -2.85 -8.86
N LEU A 59 6.09 -2.65 -7.98
CA LEU A 59 4.68 -2.80 -8.31
C LEU A 59 4.21 -1.76 -9.34
N ALA A 60 4.61 -0.50 -9.16
CA ALA A 60 4.27 0.57 -10.10
C ALA A 60 4.83 0.36 -11.52
N ALA A 61 5.92 -0.42 -11.63
CA ALA A 61 6.49 -0.79 -12.92
C ALA A 61 5.81 -2.00 -13.57
N ALA A 62 4.93 -2.71 -12.82
CA ALA A 62 4.20 -3.88 -13.31
C ALA A 62 2.84 -3.52 -13.90
N PHE A 63 2.16 -2.53 -13.33
CA PHE A 63 0.80 -2.15 -13.71
C PHE A 63 0.76 -1.09 -14.79
N ASP A 64 -0.30 -1.13 -15.61
CA ASP A 64 -0.60 -0.04 -16.55
C ASP A 64 -0.91 1.26 -15.77
N PRO A 65 -0.08 2.31 -15.94
CA PRO A 65 -0.23 3.57 -15.22
C PRO A 65 -1.55 4.30 -15.52
N CYS A 66 -2.24 4.01 -16.62
CA CYS A 66 -3.54 4.58 -16.95
C CYS A 66 -4.66 4.07 -16.02
N HIS A 67 -4.43 2.95 -15.36
CA HIS A 67 -5.37 2.28 -14.47
C HIS A 67 -4.93 2.22 -13.00
N VAL A 68 -3.92 3.02 -12.63
CA VAL A 68 -3.36 3.06 -11.28
C VAL A 68 -3.22 4.48 -10.77
N ALA A 69 -3.67 4.73 -9.56
CA ALA A 69 -3.40 5.96 -8.82
C ALA A 69 -2.60 5.64 -7.56
N ILE A 70 -1.48 6.34 -7.34
CA ILE A 70 -0.65 6.19 -6.14
C ILE A 70 -0.86 7.39 -5.23
N HIS A 71 -1.28 7.11 -4.01
CA HIS A 71 -1.57 8.11 -2.98
C HIS A 71 -0.54 8.03 -1.85
N PRO A 72 0.50 8.90 -1.85
CA PRO A 72 1.41 9.03 -0.72
C PRO A 72 0.74 9.85 0.38
N ILE A 73 0.30 9.17 1.43
CA ILE A 73 -0.38 9.83 2.56
C ILE A 73 0.66 10.41 3.50
N GLN A 74 0.55 11.72 3.72
CA GLN A 74 1.35 12.49 4.67
C GLN A 74 0.43 13.17 5.67
N HIS A 75 0.95 13.53 6.84
CA HIS A 75 0.19 14.32 7.79
C HIS A 75 0.05 15.75 7.28
N ASP A 76 -1.15 16.14 6.87
CA ASP A 76 -1.47 17.54 6.61
C ASP A 76 -2.29 18.10 7.78
N ARG A 77 -1.69 19.08 8.50
CA ARG A 77 -2.36 19.76 9.61
C ARG A 77 -3.60 20.56 9.16
N ARG A 78 -3.70 20.89 7.88
CA ARG A 78 -4.80 21.68 7.34
C ARG A 78 -6.02 20.81 7.01
N GLU A 79 -5.80 19.58 6.48
CA GLU A 79 -6.90 18.69 6.14
C GLU A 79 -7.64 18.13 7.38
N SER A 80 -6.97 18.01 8.52
CA SER A 80 -7.58 17.53 9.77
C SER A 80 -8.48 18.58 10.45
N ALA A 81 -8.48 19.84 10.01
CA ALA A 81 -9.26 20.91 10.62
C ALA A 81 -10.66 21.06 10.03
N GLU A 82 -10.92 20.55 8.82
CA GLU A 82 -12.18 20.76 8.10
C GLU A 82 -12.81 19.42 7.67
N GLY A 83 -13.59 18.81 8.56
CA GLY A 83 -14.39 17.63 8.24
C GLY A 83 -13.94 16.33 8.91
N HIS A 84 -14.56 15.25 8.51
CA HIS A 84 -14.23 13.91 9.02
C HIS A 84 -12.85 13.45 8.51
N TRP A 85 -12.04 12.86 9.38
CA TRP A 85 -10.66 12.46 9.07
C TRP A 85 -10.54 11.42 7.93
N LEU A 86 -11.61 10.65 7.66
CA LEU A 86 -11.69 9.73 6.51
C LEU A 86 -12.08 10.43 5.19
N ALA A 87 -12.57 11.66 5.23
CA ALA A 87 -13.06 12.35 4.03
C ALA A 87 -12.01 12.46 2.89
N PRO A 88 -10.72 12.70 3.16
CA PRO A 88 -9.71 12.70 2.11
C PRO A 88 -9.58 11.35 1.39
N PHE A 89 -9.74 10.25 2.12
CA PHE A 89 -9.61 8.90 1.55
C PHE A 89 -10.78 8.52 0.64
N TRP A 90 -12.00 9.01 0.93
CA TRP A 90 -13.14 8.83 0.04
C TRP A 90 -12.89 9.38 -1.36
N ARG A 91 -12.14 10.48 -1.48
CA ARG A 91 -11.78 11.09 -2.77
C ARG A 91 -10.72 10.31 -3.54
N CYS A 92 -10.01 9.42 -2.86
CA CYS A 92 -8.92 8.60 -3.42
C CYS A 92 -9.38 7.19 -3.80
N LEU A 93 -10.67 6.87 -3.63
CA LEU A 93 -11.20 5.55 -3.97
C LEU A 93 -11.16 5.30 -5.48
N PRO A 94 -10.84 4.08 -5.92
CA PRO A 94 -10.70 3.77 -7.33
C PRO A 94 -12.05 3.72 -8.06
N GLY A 95 -12.08 4.20 -9.28
CA GLY A 95 -13.19 3.95 -10.22
C GLY A 95 -13.17 2.52 -10.76
N ALA A 96 -14.19 2.17 -11.56
CA ALA A 96 -14.28 0.86 -12.21
C ALA A 96 -13.02 0.56 -13.06
N GLY A 97 -12.44 -0.63 -12.92
CA GLY A 97 -11.24 -1.06 -13.62
C GLY A 97 -9.92 -0.46 -13.10
N ASN A 98 -9.97 0.33 -12.04
CA ASN A 98 -8.78 1.02 -11.52
C ASN A 98 -8.31 0.48 -10.17
N THR A 99 -7.03 0.71 -9.89
CA THR A 99 -6.36 0.39 -8.63
C THR A 99 -5.90 1.66 -7.93
N ALA A 100 -6.25 1.83 -6.66
CA ALA A 100 -5.67 2.84 -5.78
C ALA A 100 -4.60 2.21 -4.90
N ILE A 101 -3.37 2.73 -4.94
CA ILE A 101 -2.27 2.26 -4.09
C ILE A 101 -1.99 3.33 -3.05
N PHE A 102 -2.16 2.96 -1.78
CA PHE A 102 -1.89 3.84 -0.65
C PHE A 102 -0.50 3.55 -0.08
N TYR A 103 0.42 4.51 -0.20
CA TYR A 103 1.69 4.50 0.54
C TYR A 103 1.47 5.20 1.87
N ARG A 104 1.25 4.42 2.95
CA ARG A 104 0.52 4.75 4.16
C ARG A 104 -0.96 5.03 3.83
N SER A 105 -1.83 4.92 4.85
CA SER A 105 -3.27 5.01 4.62
C SER A 105 -3.98 5.63 5.82
N TRP A 106 -5.28 5.37 5.94
CA TRP A 106 -6.09 5.69 7.11
C TRP A 106 -5.57 5.04 8.41
N TYR A 107 -4.78 3.98 8.31
CA TYR A 107 -4.17 3.33 9.47
C TYR A 107 -3.17 4.20 10.22
N ARG A 108 -2.68 5.29 9.61
CA ARG A 108 -1.92 6.33 10.31
C ARG A 108 -2.64 6.85 11.55
N ARG A 109 -3.97 6.89 11.54
CA ARG A 109 -4.77 7.38 12.65
C ARG A 109 -4.50 6.59 13.92
N VAL A 110 -4.45 5.27 13.81
CA VAL A 110 -4.27 4.34 14.94
C VAL A 110 -2.81 3.95 15.19
N LEU A 111 -1.90 4.30 14.29
CA LEU A 111 -0.45 4.13 14.43
C LEU A 111 0.25 5.46 14.70
N ASP A 112 0.62 6.19 13.64
CA ASP A 112 1.45 7.39 13.73
C ASP A 112 0.82 8.49 14.61
N ASP A 113 -0.47 8.78 14.43
CA ASP A 113 -1.14 9.85 15.20
C ASP A 113 -1.27 9.48 16.68
N ARG A 114 -1.51 8.20 16.99
CA ARG A 114 -1.51 7.67 18.35
C ARG A 114 -0.13 7.78 18.99
N LEU A 115 0.90 7.26 18.32
CA LEU A 115 2.26 7.21 18.86
C LEU A 115 2.86 8.61 19.06
N HIS A 116 2.46 9.58 18.25
CA HIS A 116 2.85 10.98 18.44
C HIS A 116 1.91 11.74 19.41
N GLY A 117 0.98 11.08 20.08
CA GLY A 117 0.05 11.69 21.02
C GLY A 117 -0.91 12.72 20.41
N ARG A 118 -1.18 12.64 19.10
CA ARG A 118 -2.08 13.56 18.39
C ARG A 118 -3.55 13.26 18.67
N ILE A 119 -3.86 12.02 19.06
CA ILE A 119 -5.18 11.56 19.44
C ILE A 119 -5.13 10.74 20.73
N GLY A 120 -6.18 10.81 21.53
CA GLY A 120 -6.30 10.04 22.76
C GLY A 120 -7.00 8.67 22.54
N ASP A 121 -6.95 7.81 23.56
CA ASP A 121 -7.41 6.41 23.50
C ASP A 121 -8.87 6.25 23.02
N LYS A 122 -9.78 7.13 23.43
CA LYS A 122 -11.18 7.10 22.96
C LYS A 122 -11.28 7.32 21.45
N ALA A 123 -10.45 8.22 20.91
CA ALA A 123 -10.41 8.48 19.47
C ALA A 123 -9.75 7.33 18.71
N VAL A 124 -8.75 6.67 19.30
CA VAL A 124 -8.14 5.45 18.75
C VAL A 124 -9.17 4.31 18.66
N ALA A 125 -9.87 4.01 19.76
CA ALA A 125 -10.90 2.98 19.77
C ALA A 125 -11.99 3.25 18.72
N ARG A 126 -12.47 4.49 18.66
CA ARG A 126 -13.44 4.91 17.65
C ARG A 126 -12.92 4.77 16.23
N ALA A 127 -11.62 5.09 16.00
CA ALA A 127 -11.02 5.01 14.67
C ALA A 127 -10.96 3.57 14.15
N PHE A 128 -10.78 2.55 14.99
CA PHE A 128 -10.86 1.15 14.58
C PHE A 128 -12.25 0.77 14.04
N ASP A 129 -13.31 1.19 14.73
CA ASP A 129 -14.68 0.97 14.26
C ASP A 129 -14.92 1.64 12.92
N GLU A 130 -14.49 2.90 12.79
CA GLU A 130 -14.67 3.70 11.58
C GLU A 130 -13.87 3.14 10.39
N ILE A 131 -12.66 2.62 10.63
CA ILE A 131 -11.84 1.94 9.61
C ILE A 131 -12.55 0.67 9.12
N ASN A 132 -12.99 -0.17 10.05
CA ASN A 132 -13.66 -1.41 9.70
C ASN A 132 -14.94 -1.17 8.91
N GLU A 133 -15.74 -0.18 9.30
CA GLU A 133 -16.95 0.20 8.57
C GLU A 133 -16.62 0.75 7.18
N PHE A 134 -15.59 1.61 7.08
CA PHE A 134 -15.13 2.15 5.80
C PHE A 134 -14.67 1.05 4.84
N GLU A 135 -13.86 0.09 5.33
CA GLU A 135 -13.40 -1.03 4.51
C GLU A 135 -14.53 -2.00 4.16
N ALA A 136 -15.45 -2.28 5.09
CA ALA A 136 -16.63 -3.11 4.84
C ALA A 136 -17.49 -2.53 3.71
N GLN A 137 -17.75 -1.23 3.72
CA GLN A 137 -18.51 -0.56 2.65
C GLN A 137 -17.79 -0.69 1.29
N GLN A 138 -16.46 -0.61 1.25
CA GLN A 138 -15.72 -0.80 0.00
C GLN A 138 -15.79 -2.26 -0.47
N HIS A 139 -15.65 -3.21 0.45
CA HIS A 139 -15.77 -4.63 0.15
C HIS A 139 -17.17 -4.97 -0.38
N ASP A 140 -18.24 -4.51 0.26
CA ASP A 140 -19.62 -4.73 -0.15
C ASP A 140 -19.91 -4.11 -1.53
N TYR A 141 -19.21 -3.02 -1.85
CA TYR A 141 -19.25 -2.41 -3.19
C TYR A 141 -18.39 -3.16 -4.24
N GLY A 142 -17.82 -4.31 -3.87
CA GLY A 142 -17.04 -5.17 -4.75
C GLY A 142 -15.59 -4.70 -4.98
N THR A 143 -15.05 -3.89 -4.09
CA THR A 143 -13.65 -3.47 -4.14
C THR A 143 -12.76 -4.51 -3.44
N LEU A 144 -11.75 -5.01 -4.13
CA LEU A 144 -10.70 -5.83 -3.54
C LEU A 144 -9.78 -4.95 -2.68
N ILE A 145 -9.52 -5.34 -1.43
CA ILE A 145 -8.61 -4.63 -0.54
C ILE A 145 -7.47 -5.59 -0.14
N VAL A 146 -6.23 -5.22 -0.48
CA VAL A 146 -5.02 -5.95 -0.07
C VAL A 146 -4.23 -5.09 0.90
N LYS A 147 -4.01 -5.61 2.11
CA LYS A 147 -3.29 -4.93 3.19
C LYS A 147 -1.93 -5.57 3.40
N LEU A 148 -0.85 -4.83 3.15
CA LEU A 148 0.52 -5.25 3.37
C LEU A 148 1.12 -4.45 4.53
N PHE A 149 1.60 -5.16 5.56
CA PHE A 149 2.31 -4.57 6.68
C PHE A 149 3.78 -4.98 6.64
N PHE A 150 4.65 -4.02 6.38
CA PHE A 150 6.09 -4.25 6.31
C PHE A 150 6.70 -4.11 7.70
N GLU A 151 7.40 -5.13 8.13
CA GLU A 151 8.10 -5.18 9.40
C GLU A 151 9.59 -5.01 9.19
N VAL A 152 10.28 -4.46 10.16
CA VAL A 152 11.74 -4.30 10.14
C VAL A 152 12.27 -4.32 11.57
N THR A 153 13.46 -4.85 11.76
CA THR A 153 14.13 -4.77 13.05
C THR A 153 14.62 -3.35 13.32
N GLN A 154 14.73 -2.98 14.59
CA GLN A 154 15.20 -1.65 14.98
C GLN A 154 16.59 -1.34 14.40
N ALA A 155 17.51 -2.29 14.46
CA ALA A 155 18.86 -2.11 13.94
C ALA A 155 18.89 -1.77 12.44
N VAL A 156 18.10 -2.49 11.63
CA VAL A 156 18.01 -2.24 10.18
C VAL A 156 17.30 -0.92 9.90
N GLN A 157 16.26 -0.59 10.67
CA GLN A 157 15.57 0.69 10.56
C GLN A 157 16.53 1.86 10.82
N GLU A 158 17.24 1.83 11.95
CA GLU A 158 18.19 2.88 12.36
C GLU A 158 19.29 3.07 11.31
N GLN A 159 19.87 1.99 10.82
CA GLN A 159 20.87 2.05 9.76
C GLN A 159 20.31 2.76 8.51
N ARG A 160 19.15 2.34 8.00
CA ARG A 160 18.55 2.91 6.80
C ARG A 160 18.14 4.37 6.97
N LEU A 161 17.65 4.74 8.15
CA LEU A 161 17.29 6.13 8.45
C LEU A 161 18.54 7.02 8.52
N SER A 162 19.64 6.52 9.12
CA SER A 162 20.93 7.21 9.15
C SER A 162 21.50 7.42 7.75
N GLU A 163 21.50 6.38 6.89
CA GLU A 163 21.95 6.49 5.51
C GLU A 163 21.14 7.52 4.71
N ARG A 164 19.81 7.55 4.93
CA ARG A 164 18.93 8.55 4.31
C ARG A 164 19.20 9.97 4.83
N ALA A 165 19.47 10.13 6.12
CA ALA A 165 19.75 11.43 6.72
C ALA A 165 21.07 12.04 6.20
N ALA A 166 22.02 11.21 5.76
CA ALA A 166 23.24 11.66 5.11
C ALA A 166 23.01 12.33 3.73
N ASN A 167 21.83 12.14 3.12
CA ASN A 167 21.47 12.81 1.88
C ASN A 167 20.89 14.21 2.20
N PRO A 168 21.52 15.31 1.72
CA PRO A 168 21.12 16.68 2.09
C PRO A 168 19.70 17.08 1.63
N TRP A 169 19.14 16.36 0.67
CA TRP A 169 17.77 16.62 0.19
C TRP A 169 16.70 15.97 1.07
N TRP A 170 17.05 14.96 1.85
CA TRP A 170 16.08 14.19 2.62
C TRP A 170 15.34 15.01 3.68
N PRO A 171 16.01 15.85 4.51
CA PRO A 171 15.33 16.67 5.49
C PRO A 171 14.34 17.67 4.88
N VAL A 172 14.61 18.12 3.64
CA VAL A 172 13.73 19.06 2.91
C VAL A 172 12.47 18.38 2.38
N ILE A 173 12.61 17.13 1.92
CA ILE A 173 11.49 16.35 1.35
C ILE A 173 10.59 15.78 2.44
N ARG A 174 11.17 15.48 3.60
CA ARG A 174 10.47 14.85 4.70
C ARG A 174 9.67 15.85 5.51
N ARG A 175 8.39 15.58 5.74
CA ARG A 175 7.47 16.45 6.50
C ARG A 175 7.12 15.91 7.89
N ASP A 176 7.29 14.60 8.11
CA ASP A 176 6.91 13.93 9.36
C ASP A 176 8.12 13.31 10.08
N GLU A 177 8.05 13.26 11.39
CA GLU A 177 8.99 12.45 12.18
C GLU A 177 8.74 10.96 11.93
N PRO A 178 9.80 10.12 11.83
CA PRO A 178 9.63 8.68 11.69
C PRO A 178 9.07 8.10 12.98
N VAL A 179 8.20 7.14 12.84
CA VAL A 179 7.88 6.21 13.92
C VAL A 179 9.02 5.19 14.01
N SER A 180 9.64 5.10 15.18
CA SER A 180 10.67 4.08 15.44
C SER A 180 10.02 2.79 15.93
N VAL A 181 10.57 1.66 15.46
CA VAL A 181 10.18 0.33 15.98
C VAL A 181 10.53 0.18 17.46
N GLY A 182 11.58 0.91 17.91
CA GLY A 182 11.99 0.95 19.30
C GLY A 182 11.19 1.92 20.20
N ASP A 183 10.25 2.67 19.65
CA ASP A 183 9.44 3.62 20.42
C ASP A 183 8.55 2.89 21.45
N PRO A 184 8.45 3.41 22.68
CA PRO A 184 7.51 2.88 23.65
C PRO A 184 6.08 2.88 23.09
N GLY A 185 5.40 1.74 23.18
CA GLY A 185 4.02 1.57 22.69
C GLY A 185 3.90 1.17 21.22
N TYR A 186 4.98 1.18 20.41
CA TYR A 186 4.90 0.77 18.99
C TYR A 186 4.40 -0.66 18.84
N ALA A 187 5.01 -1.63 19.55
CA ALA A 187 4.61 -3.02 19.48
C ALA A 187 3.15 -3.23 19.87
N GLY A 188 2.70 -2.61 20.97
CA GLY A 188 1.31 -2.67 21.41
C GLY A 188 0.34 -2.04 20.40
N ALA A 189 0.71 -0.93 19.77
CA ALA A 189 -0.12 -0.30 18.74
C ALA A 189 -0.27 -1.18 17.49
N VAL A 190 0.79 -1.90 17.10
CA VAL A 190 0.75 -2.85 15.98
C VAL A 190 -0.07 -4.09 16.32
N GLU A 191 0.07 -4.64 17.54
CA GLU A 191 -0.75 -5.75 18.00
C GLU A 191 -2.26 -5.40 18.01
N GLU A 192 -2.61 -4.22 18.53
CA GLU A 192 -3.98 -3.74 18.53
C GLU A 192 -4.51 -3.49 17.11
N LEU A 193 -3.66 -2.98 16.19
CA LEU A 193 -4.03 -2.82 14.79
C LEU A 193 -4.45 -4.16 14.19
N PHE A 194 -3.65 -5.20 14.33
CA PHE A 194 -4.00 -6.52 13.81
C PHE A 194 -5.23 -7.10 14.52
N ALA A 195 -5.26 -7.02 15.85
CA ALA A 195 -6.38 -7.56 16.62
C ALA A 195 -7.74 -6.95 16.24
N ASN A 196 -7.77 -5.67 15.89
CA ASN A 196 -9.01 -4.95 15.59
C ASN A 196 -9.35 -4.88 14.10
N THR A 197 -8.38 -5.08 13.21
CA THR A 197 -8.60 -4.83 11.77
C THR A 197 -8.19 -5.98 10.85
N ASP A 198 -7.80 -7.14 11.40
CA ASP A 198 -7.54 -8.35 10.60
C ASP A 198 -8.86 -9.03 10.25
N THR A 199 -9.50 -8.56 9.19
CA THR A 199 -10.82 -9.04 8.78
C THR A 199 -10.72 -10.21 7.80
N ARG A 200 -11.71 -11.11 7.80
CA ARG A 200 -11.74 -12.29 6.90
C ARG A 200 -11.74 -11.94 5.41
N TRP A 201 -12.27 -10.78 5.05
CA TRP A 201 -12.37 -10.34 3.64
C TRP A 201 -11.18 -9.50 3.20
N SER A 202 -10.38 -8.98 4.13
CA SER A 202 -9.16 -8.21 3.89
C SER A 202 -8.17 -8.45 5.02
N PRO A 203 -7.55 -9.65 5.08
CA PRO A 203 -6.56 -9.95 6.10
C PRO A 203 -5.25 -9.20 5.85
N TRP A 204 -4.54 -8.89 6.95
CA TRP A 204 -3.21 -8.36 6.88
C TRP A 204 -2.19 -9.40 6.38
N ARG A 205 -1.36 -9.00 5.44
CA ARG A 205 -0.21 -9.77 4.97
C ARG A 205 1.06 -9.12 5.51
N ARG A 206 1.76 -9.83 6.39
CA ARG A 206 3.00 -9.35 7.00
C ARG A 206 4.17 -9.64 6.07
N ILE A 207 5.00 -8.61 5.79
CA ILE A 207 6.13 -8.66 4.88
C ILE A 207 7.40 -8.38 5.70
N ASP A 208 8.35 -9.31 5.70
CA ASP A 208 9.66 -9.06 6.29
C ASP A 208 10.43 -8.05 5.43
N GLY A 209 10.62 -6.87 5.97
CA GLY A 209 11.28 -5.74 5.33
C GLY A 209 12.77 -5.62 5.62
N ASN A 210 13.38 -6.57 6.34
CA ASN A 210 14.80 -6.51 6.67
C ASN A 210 15.71 -6.55 5.45
N ASP A 211 15.31 -7.26 4.39
CA ASP A 211 15.92 -7.15 3.06
C ASP A 211 14.93 -6.55 2.07
N GLU A 212 15.26 -5.39 1.47
CA GLU A 212 14.33 -4.65 0.60
C GLU A 212 13.97 -5.41 -0.70
N ARG A 213 14.87 -6.26 -1.20
CA ARG A 213 14.66 -7.04 -2.43
C ARG A 213 13.72 -8.20 -2.17
N THR A 214 14.00 -8.98 -1.13
CA THR A 214 13.12 -10.07 -0.69
C THR A 214 11.74 -9.55 -0.31
N ALA A 215 11.66 -8.43 0.39
CA ALA A 215 10.40 -7.77 0.72
C ALA A 215 9.60 -7.38 -0.53
N ALA A 216 10.28 -6.87 -1.57
CA ALA A 216 9.62 -6.52 -2.82
C ALA A 216 9.06 -7.76 -3.52
N LEU A 217 9.84 -8.83 -3.66
CA LEU A 217 9.36 -10.09 -4.25
C LEU A 217 8.18 -10.65 -3.46
N SER A 218 8.29 -10.71 -2.12
CA SER A 218 7.21 -11.19 -1.25
C SER A 218 5.93 -10.38 -1.40
N ALA A 219 6.03 -9.05 -1.45
CA ALA A 219 4.88 -8.18 -1.64
C ALA A 219 4.22 -8.37 -3.01
N LEU A 220 5.00 -8.44 -4.10
CA LEU A 220 4.49 -8.65 -5.45
C LEU A 220 3.85 -10.04 -5.60
N THR A 221 4.48 -11.09 -5.06
CA THR A 221 3.91 -12.45 -5.04
C THR A 221 2.58 -12.45 -4.29
N THR A 222 2.53 -11.88 -3.09
CA THR A 222 1.28 -11.80 -2.31
C THR A 222 0.16 -11.09 -3.08
N ILE A 223 0.48 -10.01 -3.79
CA ILE A 223 -0.50 -9.28 -4.60
C ILE A 223 -0.94 -10.16 -5.78
N ALA A 224 0.00 -10.80 -6.49
CA ALA A 224 -0.31 -11.66 -7.62
C ALA A 224 -1.22 -12.82 -7.21
N ASP A 225 -0.94 -13.49 -6.09
CA ASP A 225 -1.75 -14.58 -5.56
C ASP A 225 -3.20 -14.13 -5.28
N VAL A 226 -3.35 -12.99 -4.58
CA VAL A 226 -4.69 -12.45 -4.28
C VAL A 226 -5.44 -12.04 -5.55
N TRP A 227 -4.75 -11.45 -6.54
CA TRP A 227 -5.36 -11.12 -7.83
C TRP A 227 -5.81 -12.38 -8.57
N ALA A 228 -4.95 -13.39 -8.65
CA ALA A 228 -5.26 -14.66 -9.31
C ALA A 228 -6.47 -15.39 -8.70
N GLU A 229 -6.61 -15.31 -7.37
CA GLU A 229 -7.74 -15.91 -6.65
C GLU A 229 -9.06 -15.13 -6.81
N THR A 230 -8.98 -13.81 -7.05
CA THR A 230 -10.14 -12.92 -6.94
C THR A 230 -10.65 -12.42 -8.29
N MET A 231 -9.79 -12.28 -9.29
CA MET A 231 -10.18 -11.76 -10.60
C MET A 231 -10.78 -12.86 -11.47
N PRO A 232 -11.80 -12.52 -12.29
CA PRO A 232 -12.40 -13.48 -13.22
C PRO A 232 -11.36 -14.03 -14.21
N ALA A 233 -11.37 -15.33 -14.44
CA ALA A 233 -10.44 -15.99 -15.36
C ALA A 233 -10.80 -15.81 -16.84
N GLU A 234 -12.08 -15.55 -17.15
CA GLU A 234 -12.56 -15.43 -18.52
C GLU A 234 -12.92 -13.98 -18.86
N PRO A 235 -12.73 -13.56 -20.11
CA PRO A 235 -13.18 -12.24 -20.56
C PRO A 235 -14.70 -12.06 -20.38
N PRO A 236 -15.17 -10.84 -20.11
CA PRO A 236 -16.61 -10.57 -20.09
C PRO A 236 -17.21 -10.85 -21.47
N HIS A 237 -18.41 -11.43 -21.52
CA HIS A 237 -19.12 -11.62 -22.77
C HIS A 237 -19.25 -10.29 -23.51
N ALA A 238 -18.86 -10.25 -24.78
CA ALA A 238 -19.03 -9.08 -25.62
C ALA A 238 -20.53 -8.69 -25.60
N VAL A 239 -20.85 -7.53 -25.12
CA VAL A 239 -22.19 -6.96 -25.25
C VAL A 239 -22.41 -6.85 -26.75
N GLY A 240 -23.33 -7.68 -27.30
CA GLY A 240 -23.59 -7.76 -28.75
C GLY A 240 -23.75 -6.35 -29.30
N THR A 241 -23.01 -6.05 -30.35
CA THR A 241 -23.16 -4.81 -31.11
C THR A 241 -24.63 -4.71 -31.46
N PRO A 242 -25.36 -3.65 -31.11
CA PRO A 242 -26.76 -3.52 -31.51
C PRO A 242 -26.79 -3.58 -33.03
N THR A 243 -27.45 -4.63 -33.56
CA THR A 243 -27.69 -4.77 -35.00
C THR A 243 -28.44 -3.53 -35.43
N ARG A 244 -27.79 -2.66 -36.21
CA ARG A 244 -28.47 -1.56 -36.85
C ARG A 244 -29.59 -2.18 -37.68
N ALA A 245 -30.83 -2.01 -37.24
CA ALA A 245 -31.99 -2.29 -38.06
C ALA A 245 -31.90 -1.44 -39.32
N ALA A 246 -31.96 -2.08 -40.47
CA ALA A 246 -31.95 -1.48 -41.78
C ALA A 246 -33.25 -0.71 -42.06
#